data_28faebcbf5cab0b3f9f2a98452982980
#
_entry.id   28faebcbf5cab0b3f9f2a98452982980
#
_cell.length_a   1.000
_cell.length_b   1.000
_cell.length_c   1.000
_cell.angle_alpha   90.00
_cell.angle_beta   90.00
_cell.angle_gamma   90.00
#
_symmetry.space_group_name_H-M   'P 1'
#
loop_
_entity.id
_entity.type
_entity.pdbx_description
1 polymer ?
#
loop_
_entity_poly.entity_id
_entity_poly.type
_entity_poly.pdbx_seq_one_letter_code
_entity_poly.pdbx_strand_id
1 'polypeptide(L)'
;MSEKKTTNTGILDHLYRIIKVICQIFLVVEILITSMAVAGRYISFIPDPAWSEELTLTCMIYMAFIGASLAVRKKTHIRMTSFDQYMPPKVVQFIEIFDDLLVLAFSAMMLFVGFPYALKAGKATYVSLSWLSKFWLYAPVPFAGAAMCIFQ
;
A
#
# COMPACT_ATOMS: atom_id res chain seq x y z
N MET A 1 20.59 -20.41 18.10
CA MET A 1 21.91 -20.59 17.46
C MET A 1 21.65 -20.88 15.99
N SER A 2 21.94 -20.08 15.03
CA SER A 2 23.03 -19.15 14.81
C SER A 2 22.58 -18.04 13.85
N GLU A 3 22.94 -16.81 14.18
CA GLU A 3 23.00 -15.67 13.32
C GLU A 3 23.67 -15.97 11.96
N LYS A 4 22.91 -15.83 10.89
CA LYS A 4 23.46 -15.52 9.57
C LYS A 4 22.46 -14.68 8.78
N LYS A 5 22.30 -13.41 9.19
CA LYS A 5 21.45 -12.46 8.48
C LYS A 5 22.00 -11.05 8.60
N THR A 6 23.17 -10.84 8.06
CA THR A 6 23.81 -9.53 8.08
C THR A 6 24.48 -9.30 6.75
N THR A 7 23.76 -8.69 5.81
CA THR A 7 24.32 -7.72 4.86
C THR A 7 23.26 -7.01 4.02
N ASN A 8 22.08 -7.61 3.80
CA ASN A 8 20.98 -6.95 3.06
C ASN A 8 20.00 -6.20 3.96
N THR A 9 20.09 -6.35 5.28
CA THR A 9 19.19 -5.75 6.26
C THR A 9 19.25 -4.22 6.27
N GLY A 10 20.41 -3.62 6.04
CA GLY A 10 20.57 -2.17 6.10
C GLY A 10 19.79 -1.41 5.00
N ILE A 11 19.88 -1.86 3.75
CA ILE A 11 19.20 -1.21 2.61
C ILE A 11 17.70 -1.44 2.68
N LEU A 12 17.28 -2.67 2.95
CA LEU A 12 15.87 -3.01 3.09
C LEU A 12 15.21 -2.34 4.31
N ASP A 13 15.97 -2.15 5.41
CA ASP A 13 15.47 -1.44 6.59
C ASP A 13 15.37 0.06 6.34
N HIS A 14 16.27 0.61 5.56
CA HIS A 14 16.22 2.00 5.15
C HIS A 14 15.01 2.24 4.23
N LEU A 15 14.82 1.38 3.24
CA LEU A 15 13.66 1.42 2.33
C LEU A 15 12.34 1.28 3.11
N TYR A 16 12.26 0.33 4.04
CA TYR A 16 11.10 0.17 4.91
C TYR A 16 10.79 1.45 5.71
N ARG A 17 11.82 2.09 6.28
CA ARG A 17 11.67 3.32 7.06
C ARG A 17 11.17 4.48 6.19
N ILE A 18 11.72 4.63 4.98
CA ILE A 18 11.28 5.65 4.03
C ILE A 18 9.80 5.44 3.66
N ILE A 19 9.42 4.22 3.27
CA ILE A 19 8.06 3.89 2.90
C ILE A 19 7.10 4.13 4.06
N LYS A 20 7.49 3.78 5.29
CA LYS A 20 6.70 4.04 6.50
C LYS A 20 6.48 5.53 6.72
N VAL A 21 7.50 6.36 6.57
CA VAL A 21 7.38 7.82 6.72
C VAL A 21 6.46 8.40 5.65
N ILE A 22 6.57 7.93 4.40
CA ILE A 22 5.67 8.35 3.32
C ILE A 22 4.22 8.03 3.67
N CYS A 23 3.91 6.82 4.16
CA CYS A 23 2.56 6.48 4.62
C CYS A 23 2.07 7.40 5.74
N GLN A 24 2.93 7.75 6.69
CA GLN A 24 2.56 8.66 7.78
C GLN A 24 2.24 10.07 7.27
N ILE A 25 3.00 10.56 6.31
CA ILE A 25 2.74 11.86 5.67
C ILE A 25 1.40 11.84 4.94
N PHE A 26 1.11 10.81 4.14
CA PHE A 26 -0.17 10.67 3.46
C PHE A 26 -1.35 10.64 4.44
N LEU A 27 -1.20 9.93 5.56
CA LEU A 27 -2.22 9.89 6.61
C LEU A 27 -2.51 11.26 7.20
N VAL A 28 -1.48 12.04 7.51
CA VAL A 28 -1.66 13.40 8.05
C VAL A 28 -2.33 14.30 7.02
N VAL A 29 -1.89 14.25 5.77
CA VAL A 29 -2.48 15.03 4.67
C VAL A 29 -3.95 14.67 4.46
N GLU A 30 -4.29 13.38 4.46
CA GLU A 30 -5.67 12.91 4.33
C GLU A 30 -6.56 13.41 5.47
N ILE A 31 -6.09 13.34 6.72
CA ILE A 31 -6.84 13.86 7.87
C ILE A 31 -7.11 15.35 7.73
N LEU A 32 -6.11 16.13 7.31
CA LEU A 32 -6.25 17.58 7.13
C LEU A 32 -7.25 17.91 6.01
N ILE A 33 -7.16 17.26 4.86
CA ILE A 33 -8.07 17.47 3.73
C ILE A 33 -9.50 17.09 4.12
N THR A 34 -9.67 15.92 4.74
CA THR A 34 -11.00 15.45 5.17
C THR A 34 -11.61 16.36 6.23
N SER A 35 -10.80 16.82 7.19
CA SER A 35 -11.26 17.76 8.22
C SER A 35 -11.71 19.09 7.61
N MET A 36 -10.95 19.58 6.62
CA MET A 36 -11.32 20.81 5.90
C MET A 36 -12.61 20.63 5.10
N ALA A 37 -12.77 19.52 4.39
CA ALA A 37 -13.96 19.21 3.61
C ALA A 37 -15.20 19.10 4.51
N VAL A 38 -15.08 18.41 5.65
CA VAL A 38 -16.16 18.30 6.62
C VAL A 38 -16.51 19.68 7.20
N ALA A 39 -15.53 20.46 7.58
CA ALA A 39 -15.76 21.82 8.10
C ALA A 39 -16.46 22.71 7.05
N GLY A 40 -16.07 22.62 5.78
CA GLY A 40 -16.69 23.38 4.67
C GLY A 40 -18.16 23.05 4.46
N ARG A 41 -18.58 21.79 4.74
CA ARG A 41 -20.00 21.41 4.65
C ARG A 41 -20.87 21.98 5.76
N TYR A 42 -20.31 22.20 6.95
CA TYR A 42 -21.04 22.70 8.12
C TYR A 42 -20.91 24.21 8.33
N ILE A 43 -19.84 24.81 7.83
CA ILE A 43 -19.53 26.22 8.05
C ILE A 43 -19.48 26.92 6.69
N SER A 44 -20.48 27.73 6.36
CA SER A 44 -20.61 28.43 5.06
C SER A 44 -19.44 29.37 4.74
N PHE A 45 -18.61 29.71 5.72
CA PHE A 45 -17.44 30.57 5.54
C PHE A 45 -16.21 29.78 5.01
N ILE A 46 -16.19 28.46 5.18
CA ILE A 46 -15.08 27.59 4.74
C ILE A 46 -15.43 27.01 3.38
N PRO A 47 -14.60 27.16 2.35
CA PRO A 47 -14.86 26.59 1.04
C PRO A 47 -14.86 25.04 1.14
N ASP A 48 -15.87 24.40 0.56
CA ASP A 48 -15.88 22.95 0.34
C ASP A 48 -15.30 22.70 -1.07
N PRO A 49 -14.02 22.35 -1.17
CA PRO A 49 -13.40 22.19 -2.48
C PRO A 49 -13.79 20.83 -3.07
N ALA A 50 -14.40 20.83 -4.26
CA ALA A 50 -14.80 19.62 -4.98
C ALA A 50 -13.66 18.61 -5.23
N TRP A 51 -12.41 19.07 -5.22
CA TRP A 51 -11.21 18.22 -5.35
C TRP A 51 -10.84 17.45 -4.09
N SER A 52 -11.40 17.80 -2.93
CA SER A 52 -11.04 17.17 -1.65
C SER A 52 -11.36 15.68 -1.63
N GLU A 53 -12.50 15.27 -2.18
CA GLU A 53 -12.90 13.86 -2.24
C GLU A 53 -11.96 13.04 -3.12
N GLU A 54 -11.58 13.57 -4.29
CA GLU A 54 -10.67 12.89 -5.21
C GLU A 54 -9.26 12.73 -4.63
N LEU A 55 -8.75 13.76 -3.92
CA LEU A 55 -7.45 13.69 -3.26
C LEU A 55 -7.45 12.74 -2.05
N THR A 56 -8.49 12.78 -1.22
CA THR A 56 -8.64 11.86 -0.09
C THR A 56 -8.66 10.41 -0.57
N LEU A 57 -9.44 10.10 -1.62
CA LEU A 57 -9.47 8.77 -2.22
C LEU A 57 -8.07 8.35 -2.72
N THR A 58 -7.35 9.27 -3.34
CA THR A 58 -5.99 9.01 -3.84
C THR A 58 -5.04 8.70 -2.69
N CYS A 59 -5.02 9.51 -1.62
CA CYS A 59 -4.19 9.29 -0.44
C CYS A 59 -4.51 7.94 0.23
N MET A 60 -5.81 7.61 0.36
CA MET A 60 -6.25 6.34 0.92
C MET A 60 -5.74 5.14 0.12
N ILE A 61 -5.79 5.21 -1.22
CA ILE A 61 -5.27 4.17 -2.10
C ILE A 61 -3.75 4.01 -1.92
N TYR A 62 -3.00 5.13 -1.88
CA TYR A 62 -1.56 5.09 -1.61
C TYR A 62 -1.25 4.42 -0.28
N MET A 63 -1.94 4.81 0.79
CA MET A 63 -1.74 4.19 2.10
C MET A 63 -2.08 2.70 2.10
N ALA A 64 -3.19 2.30 1.48
CA ALA A 64 -3.60 0.90 1.44
C ALA A 64 -2.57 0.02 0.75
N PHE A 65 -2.15 0.38 -0.46
CA PHE A 65 -1.21 -0.43 -1.24
C PHE A 65 0.22 -0.40 -0.71
N ILE A 66 0.71 0.77 -0.32
CA ILE A 66 2.05 0.90 0.25
C ILE A 66 2.09 0.26 1.65
N GLY A 67 1.03 0.43 2.45
CA GLY A 67 0.89 -0.22 3.75
C GLY A 67 0.85 -1.75 3.64
N ALA A 68 0.16 -2.30 2.63
CA ALA A 68 0.17 -3.72 2.35
C ALA A 68 1.59 -4.24 2.06
N SER A 69 2.41 -3.51 1.30
CA SER A 69 3.80 -3.90 1.05
C SER A 69 4.65 -3.95 2.32
N LEU A 70 4.40 -3.04 3.27
CA LEU A 70 5.06 -3.06 4.59
C LEU A 70 4.60 -4.23 5.46
N ALA A 71 3.33 -4.62 5.35
CA ALA A 71 2.78 -5.76 6.07
C ALA A 71 3.40 -7.09 5.59
N VAL A 72 3.60 -7.25 4.29
CA VAL A 72 4.31 -8.41 3.71
C VAL A 72 5.70 -8.53 4.32
N ARG A 73 6.48 -7.45 4.35
CA ARG A 73 7.82 -7.46 4.92
C ARG A 73 7.85 -7.90 6.40
N LYS A 74 6.89 -7.44 7.20
CA LYS A 74 6.82 -7.82 8.62
C LYS A 74 6.40 -9.26 8.85
N LYS A 75 6.06 -10.02 7.78
CA LYS A 75 5.39 -11.32 7.89
C LYS A 75 4.15 -11.26 8.81
N THR A 76 3.55 -10.07 8.91
CA THR A 76 2.35 -9.81 9.72
C THR A 76 1.10 -10.07 8.88
N HIS A 77 1.29 -10.56 7.65
CA HIS A 77 0.17 -10.95 6.81
C HIS A 77 -0.59 -12.07 7.52
N ILE A 78 -1.68 -11.69 8.14
CA ILE A 78 -2.81 -12.46 8.67
C ILE A 78 -2.47 -13.93 9.02
N ARG A 79 -1.34 -14.14 9.67
CA ARG A 79 -1.01 -15.45 10.21
C ARG A 79 -1.61 -15.52 11.61
N MET A 80 -2.70 -16.22 11.73
CA MET A 80 -3.26 -16.55 13.03
C MET A 80 -2.35 -17.59 13.69
N THR A 81 -1.25 -17.13 14.28
CA THR A 81 -0.31 -17.95 15.05
C THR A 81 -1.00 -18.69 16.21
N SER A 82 -2.21 -18.28 16.57
CA SER A 82 -3.02 -18.95 17.58
C SER A 82 -3.39 -20.39 17.23
N PHE A 83 -3.47 -20.73 15.95
CA PHE A 83 -3.75 -22.11 15.50
C PHE A 83 -2.49 -22.95 15.31
N ASP A 84 -1.32 -22.33 15.17
CA ASP A 84 -0.05 -23.04 14.98
C ASP A 84 0.28 -23.97 16.15
N GLN A 85 -0.22 -23.67 17.36
CA GLN A 85 -0.01 -24.47 18.56
C GLN A 85 -0.74 -25.81 18.51
N TYR A 86 -1.77 -25.94 17.70
CA TYR A 86 -2.61 -27.16 17.60
C TYR A 86 -2.28 -28.01 16.37
N MET A 87 -1.44 -27.49 15.46
CA MET A 87 -1.12 -28.15 14.18
C MET A 87 0.26 -28.82 14.21
N PRO A 88 0.41 -30.00 13.55
CA PRO A 88 1.72 -30.61 13.38
C PRO A 88 2.65 -29.70 12.55
N PRO A 89 3.97 -29.65 12.88
CA PRO A 89 4.92 -28.73 12.27
C PRO A 89 5.02 -28.84 10.75
N LYS A 90 4.74 -29.98 10.17
CA LYS A 90 4.74 -30.22 8.72
C LYS A 90 3.59 -29.49 8.02
N VAL A 91 2.42 -29.41 8.64
CA VAL A 91 1.25 -28.69 8.09
C VAL A 91 1.50 -27.19 8.15
N VAL A 92 2.09 -26.71 9.23
CA VAL A 92 2.46 -25.32 9.40
C VAL A 92 3.45 -24.87 8.30
N GLN A 93 4.49 -25.68 8.04
CA GLN A 93 5.44 -25.39 6.95
C GLN A 93 4.79 -25.37 5.56
N PHE A 94 3.85 -26.29 5.32
CA PHE A 94 3.14 -26.32 4.04
C PHE A 94 2.28 -25.06 3.85
N ILE A 95 1.59 -24.63 4.90
CA ILE A 95 0.78 -23.39 4.87
C ILE A 95 1.68 -22.16 4.65
N GLU A 96 2.85 -22.11 5.29
CA GLU A 96 3.82 -21.02 5.09
C GLU A 96 4.26 -20.89 3.63
N ILE A 97 4.67 -21.99 3.02
CA ILE A 97 5.11 -22.02 1.62
C ILE A 97 3.96 -21.63 0.68
N PHE A 98 2.76 -22.12 0.97
CA PHE A 98 1.58 -21.82 0.17
C PHE A 98 1.20 -20.33 0.27
N ASP A 99 1.25 -19.74 1.47
CA ASP A 99 0.99 -18.32 1.69
C ASP A 99 2.04 -17.43 0.98
N ASP A 100 3.32 -17.74 1.15
CA ASP A 100 4.41 -17.05 0.46
C ASP A 100 4.25 -17.12 -1.08
N LEU A 101 3.83 -18.28 -1.61
CA LEU A 101 3.58 -18.44 -3.04
C LEU A 101 2.38 -17.63 -3.53
N LEU A 102 1.29 -17.59 -2.75
CA LEU A 102 0.11 -16.78 -3.07
C LEU A 102 0.43 -15.29 -3.07
N VAL A 103 1.15 -14.81 -2.06
CA VAL A 103 1.56 -13.40 -1.97
C VAL A 103 2.48 -13.04 -3.15
N LEU A 104 3.41 -13.91 -3.52
CA LEU A 104 4.28 -13.71 -4.68
C LEU A 104 3.47 -13.65 -5.99
N ALA A 105 2.55 -14.59 -6.20
CA ALA A 105 1.69 -14.61 -7.38
C ALA A 105 0.82 -13.34 -7.47
N PHE A 106 0.26 -12.90 -6.34
CA PHE A 106 -0.55 -11.69 -6.28
C PHE A 106 0.29 -10.42 -6.54
N SER A 107 1.48 -10.32 -5.97
CA SER A 107 2.38 -9.19 -6.19
C SER A 107 2.86 -9.11 -7.65
N ALA A 108 3.16 -10.25 -8.26
CA ALA A 108 3.49 -10.33 -9.69
C ALA A 108 2.30 -9.90 -10.56
N MET A 109 1.09 -10.36 -10.25
CA MET A 109 -0.13 -9.94 -10.95
C MET A 109 -0.34 -8.43 -10.84
N MET A 110 -0.17 -7.84 -9.65
CA MET A 110 -0.27 -6.39 -9.46
C MET A 110 0.75 -5.63 -10.30
N LEU A 111 1.97 -6.16 -10.43
CA LEU A 111 3.00 -5.54 -11.25
C LEU A 111 2.66 -5.62 -12.74
N PHE A 112 2.38 -6.83 -13.26
CA PHE A 112 2.19 -7.05 -14.70
C PHE A 112 0.85 -6.53 -15.23
N VAL A 113 -0.21 -6.61 -14.47
CA VAL A 113 -1.54 -6.11 -14.86
C VAL A 113 -1.74 -4.67 -14.43
N GLY A 114 -1.26 -4.28 -13.26
CA GLY A 114 -1.39 -2.93 -12.72
C GLY A 114 -0.66 -1.88 -13.55
N PHE A 115 0.53 -2.20 -14.07
CA PHE A 115 1.31 -1.26 -14.86
C PHE A 115 0.61 -0.84 -16.17
N PRO A 116 0.20 -1.76 -17.08
CA PRO A 116 -0.51 -1.37 -18.28
C PRO A 116 -1.89 -0.74 -18.00
N TYR A 117 -2.53 -1.14 -16.90
CA TYR A 117 -3.78 -0.52 -16.48
C TYR A 117 -3.58 0.94 -16.04
N ALA A 118 -2.55 1.22 -15.24
CA ALA A 118 -2.20 2.59 -14.83
C ALA A 118 -1.89 3.47 -16.04
N LEU A 119 -1.18 2.95 -17.06
CA LEU A 119 -0.90 3.69 -18.29
C LEU A 119 -2.16 3.97 -19.10
N LYS A 120 -3.09 3.02 -19.20
CA LYS A 120 -4.37 3.23 -19.90
C LYS A 120 -5.24 4.25 -19.16
N ALA A 121 -5.33 4.14 -17.84
CA ALA A 121 -6.06 5.08 -16.99
C ALA A 121 -5.48 6.50 -17.04
N GLY A 122 -4.18 6.61 -17.32
CA GLY A 122 -3.50 7.89 -17.47
C GLY A 122 -4.01 8.78 -18.61
N LYS A 123 -4.75 8.23 -19.56
CA LYS A 123 -5.42 8.97 -20.62
C LYS A 123 -6.65 9.75 -20.14
N ALA A 124 -7.20 9.38 -18.98
CA ALA A 124 -8.31 10.08 -18.33
C ALA A 124 -7.76 11.04 -17.26
N THR A 125 -8.46 12.15 -17.04
CA THR A 125 -8.16 13.12 -16.00
C THR A 125 -9.14 13.02 -14.85
N TYR A 126 -8.79 13.58 -13.71
CA TYR A 126 -9.72 13.76 -12.60
C TYR A 126 -10.87 14.67 -13.03
N VAL A 127 -12.03 14.51 -12.40
CA VAL A 127 -13.21 15.33 -12.74
C VAL A 127 -13.06 16.75 -12.21
N SER A 128 -12.59 16.89 -10.97
CA SER A 128 -12.42 18.19 -10.32
C SER A 128 -11.06 18.82 -10.60
N LEU A 129 -10.04 18.02 -10.94
CA LEU A 129 -8.69 18.46 -11.26
C LEU A 129 -8.31 18.03 -12.68
N SER A 130 -8.86 18.69 -13.68
CA SER A 130 -8.68 18.33 -15.10
C SER A 130 -7.22 18.37 -15.60
N TRP A 131 -6.31 19.07 -14.89
CA TRP A 131 -4.88 19.06 -15.16
C TRP A 131 -4.12 17.84 -14.60
N LEU A 132 -4.75 17.08 -13.69
CA LEU A 132 -4.14 15.90 -13.06
C LEU A 132 -4.63 14.62 -13.74
N SER A 133 -3.71 13.81 -14.22
CA SER A 133 -4.02 12.52 -14.85
C SER A 133 -4.41 11.48 -13.80
N LYS A 134 -5.39 10.62 -14.10
CA LYS A 134 -5.74 9.45 -13.29
C LYS A 134 -4.61 8.41 -13.19
N PHE A 135 -3.53 8.58 -13.92
CA PHE A 135 -2.32 7.78 -13.73
C PHE A 135 -1.89 7.77 -12.26
N TRP A 136 -1.92 8.93 -11.60
CA TRP A 136 -1.51 9.06 -10.20
C TRP A 136 -2.38 8.24 -9.24
N LEU A 137 -3.66 8.06 -9.55
CA LEU A 137 -4.56 7.23 -8.76
C LEU A 137 -4.17 5.73 -8.80
N TYR A 138 -3.72 5.25 -9.95
CA TYR A 138 -3.41 3.83 -10.17
C TYR A 138 -1.91 3.51 -10.04
N ALA A 139 -1.04 4.51 -10.02
CA ALA A 139 0.40 4.35 -9.84
C ALA A 139 0.81 3.54 -8.60
N PRO A 140 0.16 3.65 -7.43
CA PRO A 140 0.57 2.89 -6.25
C PRO A 140 0.42 1.38 -6.42
N VAL A 141 -0.46 0.89 -7.33
CA VAL A 141 -0.68 -0.54 -7.55
C VAL A 141 0.59 -1.26 -8.05
N PRO A 142 1.20 -0.86 -9.18
CA PRO A 142 2.43 -1.49 -9.64
C PRO A 142 3.63 -1.22 -8.71
N PHE A 143 3.69 -0.04 -8.07
CA PHE A 143 4.76 0.24 -7.10
C PHE A 143 4.67 -0.65 -5.87
N ALA A 144 3.47 -0.87 -5.34
CA ALA A 144 3.27 -1.80 -4.22
C ALA A 144 3.56 -3.24 -4.63
N GLY A 145 3.14 -3.66 -5.83
CA GLY A 145 3.48 -4.97 -6.39
C GLY A 145 4.99 -5.19 -6.45
N ALA A 146 5.75 -4.21 -6.97
CA ALA A 146 7.20 -4.27 -7.00
C ALA A 146 7.82 -4.32 -5.59
N ALA A 147 7.33 -3.50 -4.67
CA ALA A 147 7.81 -3.49 -3.28
C ALA A 147 7.53 -4.81 -2.57
N MET A 148 6.35 -5.41 -2.78
CA MET A 148 6.01 -6.73 -2.23
C MET A 148 6.94 -7.82 -2.79
N CYS A 149 7.21 -7.84 -4.09
CA CYS A 149 8.15 -8.78 -4.70
C CYS A 149 9.58 -8.65 -4.14
N ILE A 150 10.01 -7.43 -3.78
CA ILE A 150 11.35 -7.19 -3.21
C ILE A 150 11.41 -7.60 -1.73
N PHE A 151 10.30 -7.46 -1.01
CA PHE A 151 10.24 -7.74 0.42
C PHE A 151 9.99 -9.19 0.77
N GLN A 152 9.52 -9.99 -0.17
CA GLN A 152 9.30 -11.41 -0.03
C GLN A 152 10.56 -12.23 -0.29
#